data_18c2277b2384680cf63ba0c61cc71d74
#
_entry.id   18c2277b2384680cf63ba0c61cc71d74
#
_cell.length_a   1.000
_cell.length_b   1.000
_cell.length_c   1.000
_cell.angle_alpha   90.00
_cell.angle_beta   90.00
_cell.angle_gamma   90.00
#
_symmetry.space_group_name_H-M   'P 1'
#
loop_
_entity.id
_entity.type
_entity.pdbx_description
1 polymer ?
#
loop_
_entity_poly.entity_id
_entity_poly.type
_entity_poly.pdbx_seq_one_letter_code
_entity_poly.pdbx_strand_id
1 'polypeptide(L)'
;AEGKCPDCGRPVQKASEEAYFFKMSKYADRLMKHIEDHPEFIEPESRKKEMVNNFLKAGLQDLCVSRTSFKWGIPVDFDDRHVVYVWLDALTNYITAIGYDADKTYEEQSENFKKYWPADVHIIGKDILRFHTIYWPIFLMALDLPLPKKVFGHPWFNFGVEKMSKSRGNVIYADALAERFGVDGVRYYALSEMPYNADGSITYESVIKRYNTDLVNNMGNLVKRTLDMQKKYFDKIVQAPTECEALDGELRAACVEGYNGFIANMDAYRIADALECVFAMFNRANKYIDETTPWTLAKDESKRARLGTVLYNLTEAIRWGAVMLAPIIPATAEEILASLSTDATGFDTIGTEESFCGINIGSTLGDSKVLFARIDEAKLLAELEAEMEAQRLAAEAAEKANAAPEKPEGCALIGIEDFMGVELRSAQIVACERVPKAKKLLCLQLDLGYEKRQVVSGIAKFYSPDDLVGKKVIVVANLKPAKLCGIDSEGMILASGEEQVRVVFLAEDTPLGERIR
;
A
#
# COMPACT_ATOMS: atom_id res chain seq x y z
N ALA A 1 5.07 13.53 25.19
CA ALA A 1 4.85 13.89 23.79
C ALA A 1 4.74 15.42 23.69
N GLU A 2 5.76 16.06 23.16
CA GLU A 2 5.91 17.53 23.09
C GLU A 2 5.01 18.13 21.99
N GLY A 3 3.69 17.86 22.01
CA GLY A 3 2.75 18.42 21.03
C GLY A 3 2.92 17.89 19.60
N LYS A 4 3.60 16.74 19.41
CA LYS A 4 3.79 16.08 18.12
C LYS A 4 3.17 14.68 18.11
N CYS A 5 2.65 14.27 16.94
CA CYS A 5 2.16 12.92 16.74
C CYS A 5 3.32 11.91 16.84
N PRO A 6 3.21 10.83 17.62
CA PRO A 6 4.28 9.84 17.75
C PRO A 6 4.58 9.10 16.44
N ASP A 7 3.58 8.94 15.56
CA ASP A 7 3.73 8.16 14.32
C ASP A 7 4.32 8.97 13.16
N CYS A 8 3.90 10.24 13.00
CA CYS A 8 4.31 11.05 11.84
C CYS A 8 5.07 12.33 12.19
N GLY A 9 5.30 12.63 13.46
CA GLY A 9 6.05 13.79 13.93
C GLY A 9 5.39 15.16 13.72
N ARG A 10 4.20 15.22 13.12
CA ARG A 10 3.49 16.49 12.86
C ARG A 10 2.96 17.10 14.15
N PRO A 11 2.88 18.45 14.25
CA PRO A 11 2.24 19.12 15.37
C PRO A 11 0.80 18.67 15.53
N VAL A 12 0.37 18.40 16.77
CA VAL A 12 -1.02 18.08 17.12
C VAL A 12 -1.62 19.21 17.92
N GLN A 13 -2.91 19.51 17.67
CA GLN A 13 -3.69 20.47 18.43
C GLN A 13 -4.73 19.74 19.27
N LYS A 14 -5.01 20.26 20.47
CA LYS A 14 -6.13 19.77 21.26
C LYS A 14 -7.42 20.19 20.58
N ALA A 15 -8.27 19.20 20.26
CA ALA A 15 -9.61 19.43 19.78
C ALA A 15 -10.61 18.89 20.80
N SER A 16 -11.76 19.55 20.94
CA SER A 16 -12.89 19.10 21.73
C SER A 16 -14.11 19.10 20.82
N GLU A 17 -14.89 18.02 20.85
CA GLU A 17 -16.04 17.82 19.99
C GLU A 17 -17.18 17.21 20.80
N GLU A 18 -18.41 17.68 20.57
CA GLU A 18 -19.60 17.04 21.08
C GLU A 18 -19.93 15.82 20.22
N ALA A 19 -20.27 14.69 20.85
CA ALA A 19 -20.55 13.45 20.14
C ALA A 19 -21.54 12.57 20.89
N TYR A 20 -22.31 11.77 20.15
CA TYR A 20 -23.09 10.66 20.70
C TYR A 20 -22.21 9.45 20.92
N PHE A 21 -22.46 8.74 22.02
CA PHE A 21 -21.72 7.52 22.36
C PHE A 21 -22.69 6.34 22.44
N PHE A 22 -22.35 5.28 21.71
CA PHE A 22 -23.02 4.00 21.78
C PHE A 22 -22.46 3.18 22.96
N LYS A 23 -23.35 2.72 23.85
CA LYS A 23 -22.96 1.99 25.08
C LYS A 23 -22.52 0.56 24.79
N MET A 24 -21.34 0.40 24.23
CA MET A 24 -20.76 -0.91 23.93
C MET A 24 -20.51 -1.73 25.18
N SER A 25 -20.20 -1.07 26.28
CA SER A 25 -19.98 -1.70 27.60
C SER A 25 -21.13 -2.60 28.04
N LYS A 26 -22.40 -2.29 27.64
CA LYS A 26 -23.57 -3.14 27.95
C LYS A 26 -23.52 -4.53 27.33
N TYR A 27 -22.76 -4.72 26.27
CA TYR A 27 -22.71 -5.94 25.47
C TYR A 27 -21.42 -6.73 25.69
N ALA A 28 -20.48 -6.21 26.47
CA ALA A 28 -19.14 -6.81 26.65
C ALA A 28 -19.22 -8.27 27.16
N ASP A 29 -20.01 -8.52 28.18
CA ASP A 29 -20.18 -9.89 28.77
C ASP A 29 -20.85 -10.85 27.77
N ARG A 30 -21.86 -10.35 27.03
CA ARG A 30 -22.55 -11.15 26.00
C ARG A 30 -21.61 -11.52 24.86
N LEU A 31 -20.75 -10.59 24.42
CA LEU A 31 -19.75 -10.85 23.40
C LEU A 31 -18.65 -11.81 23.89
N MET A 32 -18.17 -11.61 25.14
CA MET A 32 -17.18 -12.50 25.73
C MET A 32 -17.71 -13.94 25.80
N LYS A 33 -18.94 -14.12 26.29
CA LYS A 33 -19.59 -15.43 26.32
C LYS A 33 -19.73 -16.04 24.91
N HIS A 34 -20.10 -15.24 23.90
CA HIS A 34 -20.19 -15.73 22.52
C HIS A 34 -18.83 -16.26 22.02
N ILE A 35 -17.72 -15.53 22.28
CA ILE A 35 -16.36 -15.93 21.89
C ILE A 35 -15.91 -17.20 22.62
N GLU A 36 -16.35 -17.39 23.88
CA GLU A 36 -16.07 -18.60 24.67
C GLU A 36 -16.87 -19.82 24.15
N ASP A 37 -18.14 -19.62 23.85
CA ASP A 37 -19.04 -20.67 23.32
C ASP A 37 -18.69 -21.04 21.85
N HIS A 38 -18.07 -20.13 21.09
CA HIS A 38 -17.68 -20.26 19.69
C HIS A 38 -16.19 -20.01 19.49
N PRO A 39 -15.31 -20.97 19.83
CA PRO A 39 -13.86 -20.78 19.77
C PRO A 39 -13.34 -20.50 18.36
N GLU A 40 -14.09 -20.90 17.33
CA GLU A 40 -13.83 -20.66 15.89
C GLU A 40 -14.24 -19.27 15.39
N PHE A 41 -14.92 -18.46 16.22
CA PHE A 41 -15.48 -17.17 15.80
C PHE A 41 -14.41 -16.19 15.33
N ILE A 42 -13.22 -16.19 15.95
CA ILE A 42 -12.11 -15.29 15.59
C ILE A 42 -10.88 -16.12 15.25
N GLU A 43 -10.46 -16.05 14.01
CA GLU A 43 -9.25 -16.71 13.51
C GLU A 43 -8.27 -15.71 12.88
N PRO A 44 -6.96 -16.00 12.97
CA PRO A 44 -6.28 -17.04 13.76
C PRO A 44 -6.40 -16.85 15.29
N GLU A 45 -6.11 -17.90 16.05
CA GLU A 45 -6.16 -17.89 17.52
C GLU A 45 -5.32 -16.77 18.17
N SER A 46 -4.20 -16.39 17.53
CA SER A 46 -3.39 -15.24 17.96
C SER A 46 -4.20 -13.95 17.97
N ARG A 47 -5.06 -13.76 16.99
CA ARG A 47 -5.94 -12.58 16.84
C ARG A 47 -7.07 -12.59 17.87
N LYS A 48 -7.65 -13.75 18.14
CA LYS A 48 -8.61 -13.90 19.24
C LYS A 48 -8.00 -13.48 20.57
N LYS A 49 -6.81 -13.99 20.88
CA LYS A 49 -6.09 -13.62 22.13
C LYS A 49 -5.81 -12.12 22.23
N GLU A 50 -5.41 -11.50 21.12
CA GLU A 50 -5.18 -10.05 21.04
C GLU A 50 -6.46 -9.26 21.38
N MET A 51 -7.58 -9.59 20.74
CA MET A 51 -8.86 -8.89 20.95
C MET A 51 -9.41 -9.08 22.36
N VAL A 52 -9.39 -10.31 22.87
CA VAL A 52 -9.87 -10.63 24.22
C VAL A 52 -9.03 -9.94 25.29
N ASN A 53 -7.70 -10.06 25.22
CA ASN A 53 -6.85 -9.56 26.30
C ASN A 53 -6.70 -8.03 26.29
N ASN A 54 -6.56 -7.42 25.10
CA ASN A 54 -6.27 -5.99 25.00
C ASN A 54 -7.53 -5.10 25.08
N PHE A 55 -8.71 -5.65 24.75
CA PHE A 55 -9.92 -4.84 24.67
C PHE A 55 -11.04 -5.33 25.60
N LEU A 56 -11.40 -6.61 25.56
CA LEU A 56 -12.54 -7.10 26.35
C LEU A 56 -12.21 -7.24 27.84
N LYS A 57 -11.12 -7.92 28.19
CA LYS A 57 -10.68 -8.07 29.59
C LYS A 57 -10.19 -6.78 30.22
N ALA A 58 -9.66 -5.84 29.40
CA ALA A 58 -9.25 -4.52 29.88
C ALA A 58 -10.42 -3.58 30.20
N GLY A 59 -11.66 -3.98 29.85
CA GLY A 59 -12.86 -3.18 29.99
C GLY A 59 -13.17 -2.40 28.71
N LEU A 60 -14.30 -2.76 28.08
CA LEU A 60 -14.72 -2.14 26.82
C LEU A 60 -15.26 -0.73 27.07
N GLN A 61 -14.70 0.26 26.36
CA GLN A 61 -15.16 1.64 26.38
C GLN A 61 -16.30 1.85 25.40
N ASP A 62 -17.19 2.79 25.73
CA ASP A 62 -18.28 3.21 24.83
C ASP A 62 -17.72 3.88 23.58
N LEU A 63 -18.37 3.67 22.45
CA LEU A 63 -17.90 4.10 21.14
C LEU A 63 -18.56 5.44 20.75
N CYS A 64 -17.73 6.42 20.36
CA CYS A 64 -18.19 7.62 19.69
C CYS A 64 -18.75 7.26 18.30
N VAL A 65 -20.02 7.60 18.04
CA VAL A 65 -20.75 7.23 16.81
C VAL A 65 -21.21 8.41 15.99
N SER A 66 -20.84 9.64 16.37
CA SER A 66 -21.17 10.85 15.60
C SER A 66 -20.04 11.88 15.60
N ARG A 67 -20.12 12.85 14.69
CA ARG A 67 -19.18 13.95 14.53
C ARG A 67 -19.91 15.26 14.30
N THR A 68 -19.34 16.38 14.78
CA THR A 68 -19.83 17.76 14.53
C THR A 68 -18.80 18.64 13.82
N SER A 69 -17.55 18.19 13.73
CA SER A 69 -16.43 18.96 13.15
C SER A 69 -16.55 19.21 11.64
N PHE A 70 -17.39 18.47 10.94
CA PHE A 70 -17.69 18.63 9.51
C PHE A 70 -19.13 18.20 9.22
N LYS A 71 -19.66 18.64 8.06
CA LYS A 71 -21.06 18.38 7.67
C LYS A 71 -21.20 17.33 6.55
N TRP A 72 -20.09 16.86 5.99
CA TRP A 72 -20.13 15.81 4.96
C TRP A 72 -20.33 14.45 5.62
N GLY A 73 -21.38 13.74 5.24
CA GLY A 73 -21.73 12.43 5.77
C GLY A 73 -23.22 12.21 5.89
N ILE A 74 -23.63 11.11 6.52
CA ILE A 74 -25.03 10.78 6.79
C ILE A 74 -25.48 11.61 7.99
N PRO A 75 -26.50 12.49 7.86
CA PRO A 75 -27.01 13.25 8.99
C PRO A 75 -27.62 12.34 10.05
N VAL A 76 -27.57 12.76 11.31
CA VAL A 76 -28.30 12.09 12.40
C VAL A 76 -29.70 12.64 12.43
N ASP A 77 -30.72 11.81 12.28
CA ASP A 77 -32.12 12.23 12.10
C ASP A 77 -32.68 13.09 13.24
N PHE A 78 -32.26 12.83 14.46
CA PHE A 78 -32.75 13.55 15.65
C PHE A 78 -31.84 14.72 16.06
N ASP A 79 -30.70 14.95 15.39
CA ASP A 79 -29.82 16.11 15.60
C ASP A 79 -28.98 16.40 14.35
N ASP A 80 -29.43 17.34 13.54
CA ASP A 80 -28.84 17.72 12.25
C ASP A 80 -27.43 18.37 12.32
N ARG A 81 -26.98 18.71 13.54
CA ARG A 81 -25.60 19.18 13.79
C ARG A 81 -24.60 18.06 13.65
N HIS A 82 -25.04 16.81 13.80
CA HIS A 82 -24.21 15.62 13.81
C HIS A 82 -24.29 14.86 12.48
N VAL A 83 -23.16 14.24 12.11
CA VAL A 83 -23.10 13.20 11.07
C VAL A 83 -22.67 11.89 11.69
N VAL A 84 -23.13 10.79 11.11
CA VAL A 84 -22.81 9.43 11.55
C VAL A 84 -21.31 9.16 11.40
N TYR A 85 -20.72 8.51 12.39
CA TYR A 85 -19.33 8.09 12.35
C TYR A 85 -19.10 6.96 11.34
N VAL A 86 -18.04 7.09 10.56
CA VAL A 86 -17.73 6.23 9.41
C VAL A 86 -17.82 4.73 9.68
N TRP A 87 -17.44 4.25 10.86
CA TRP A 87 -17.47 2.81 11.15
C TRP A 87 -18.88 2.27 11.44
N LEU A 88 -19.80 3.09 11.87
CA LEU A 88 -21.20 2.67 11.95
C LEU A 88 -21.78 2.46 10.56
N ASP A 89 -21.54 3.41 9.65
CA ASP A 89 -21.93 3.32 8.23
C ASP A 89 -21.24 2.14 7.53
N ALA A 90 -19.90 2.07 7.61
CA ALA A 90 -19.10 1.05 6.92
C ALA A 90 -19.48 -0.38 7.33
N LEU A 91 -19.78 -0.65 8.60
CA LEU A 91 -20.12 -2.00 9.07
C LEU A 91 -21.56 -2.39 8.72
N THR A 92 -22.50 -1.45 8.79
CA THR A 92 -23.90 -1.75 8.41
C THR A 92 -24.08 -2.04 6.93
N ASN A 93 -23.12 -1.66 6.08
CA ASN A 93 -23.10 -2.03 4.66
C ASN A 93 -23.28 -3.54 4.41
N TYR A 94 -22.73 -4.40 5.27
CA TYR A 94 -22.87 -5.86 5.13
C TYR A 94 -24.32 -6.35 5.12
N ILE A 95 -25.20 -5.71 5.89
CA ILE A 95 -26.62 -6.09 5.96
C ILE A 95 -27.48 -5.25 5.01
N THR A 96 -27.18 -3.96 4.82
CA THR A 96 -27.95 -3.10 3.90
C THR A 96 -27.82 -3.55 2.45
N ALA A 97 -26.64 -4.01 2.02
CA ALA A 97 -26.41 -4.50 0.67
C ALA A 97 -27.25 -5.74 0.28
N ILE A 98 -27.65 -6.54 1.26
CA ILE A 98 -28.50 -7.73 1.06
C ILE A 98 -29.98 -7.49 1.41
N GLY A 99 -30.36 -6.22 1.69
CA GLY A 99 -31.76 -5.80 1.84
C GLY A 99 -32.30 -5.91 3.26
N TYR A 100 -31.47 -5.62 4.28
CA TYR A 100 -31.94 -5.48 5.67
C TYR A 100 -33.01 -4.41 5.77
N ASP A 101 -34.11 -4.73 6.46
CA ASP A 101 -35.22 -3.85 6.76
C ASP A 101 -35.27 -3.60 8.28
N ALA A 102 -35.01 -2.35 8.68
CA ALA A 102 -34.90 -1.98 10.10
C ALA A 102 -36.25 -2.03 10.86
N ASP A 103 -37.37 -2.02 10.13
CA ASP A 103 -38.72 -2.07 10.72
C ASP A 103 -39.20 -3.52 10.95
N LYS A 104 -38.39 -4.52 10.63
CA LYS A 104 -38.70 -5.95 10.72
C LYS A 104 -37.79 -6.70 11.66
N THR A 105 -38.34 -7.71 12.34
CA THR A 105 -37.56 -8.71 13.08
C THR A 105 -36.76 -9.58 12.11
N TYR A 106 -35.80 -10.37 12.62
CA TYR A 106 -35.02 -11.29 11.79
C TYR A 106 -35.91 -12.30 11.03
N GLU A 107 -36.95 -12.82 11.68
CA GLU A 107 -37.88 -13.79 11.11
C GLU A 107 -38.72 -13.19 9.97
N GLU A 108 -38.99 -11.89 10.03
CA GLU A 108 -39.79 -11.14 9.03
C GLU A 108 -38.96 -10.61 7.87
N GLN A 109 -37.62 -10.72 7.94
CA GLN A 109 -36.75 -10.30 6.86
C GLN A 109 -37.01 -11.08 5.57
N SER A 110 -36.61 -10.49 4.45
CA SER A 110 -36.76 -11.13 3.13
C SER A 110 -36.02 -12.46 3.04
N GLU A 111 -36.50 -13.36 2.17
CA GLU A 111 -35.82 -14.64 1.89
C GLU A 111 -34.39 -14.41 1.36
N ASN A 112 -34.14 -13.33 0.59
CA ASN A 112 -32.82 -12.96 0.14
C ASN A 112 -31.91 -12.61 1.31
N PHE A 113 -32.38 -11.82 2.28
CA PHE A 113 -31.63 -11.51 3.48
C PHE A 113 -31.27 -12.76 4.27
N LYS A 114 -32.27 -13.60 4.58
CA LYS A 114 -32.09 -14.84 5.34
C LYS A 114 -31.19 -15.87 4.65
N LYS A 115 -31.13 -15.84 3.31
CA LYS A 115 -30.22 -16.68 2.54
C LYS A 115 -28.74 -16.35 2.74
N TYR A 116 -28.42 -15.04 2.84
CA TYR A 116 -27.04 -14.57 2.90
C TYR A 116 -26.60 -14.13 4.29
N TRP A 117 -27.55 -13.96 5.24
CA TRP A 117 -27.24 -13.61 6.62
C TRP A 117 -27.72 -14.70 7.58
N PRO A 118 -26.91 -15.12 8.58
CA PRO A 118 -25.59 -14.61 8.91
C PRO A 118 -24.51 -15.03 7.91
N ALA A 119 -23.49 -14.18 7.74
CA ALA A 119 -22.33 -14.48 6.91
C ALA A 119 -21.58 -15.72 7.45
N ASP A 120 -21.13 -16.60 6.57
CA ASP A 120 -20.31 -17.75 6.98
C ASP A 120 -18.92 -17.30 7.44
N VAL A 121 -18.33 -16.29 6.77
CA VAL A 121 -17.05 -15.70 7.15
C VAL A 121 -16.94 -14.26 6.70
N HIS A 122 -16.36 -13.41 7.55
CA HIS A 122 -15.76 -12.14 7.17
C HIS A 122 -14.25 -12.31 7.02
N ILE A 123 -13.74 -12.19 5.79
CA ILE A 123 -12.29 -12.21 5.51
C ILE A 123 -11.82 -10.77 5.45
N ILE A 124 -10.97 -10.37 6.38
CA ILE A 124 -10.55 -8.97 6.55
C ILE A 124 -9.05 -8.87 6.85
N GLY A 125 -8.47 -7.70 6.61
CA GLY A 125 -7.13 -7.37 7.09
C GLY A 125 -7.10 -7.22 8.63
N LYS A 126 -6.02 -7.62 9.26
CA LYS A 126 -5.87 -7.53 10.72
C LYS A 126 -5.97 -6.11 11.29
N ASP A 127 -5.76 -5.08 10.47
CA ASP A 127 -5.87 -3.66 10.84
C ASP A 127 -7.29 -3.25 11.23
N ILE A 128 -8.31 -3.91 10.64
CA ILE A 128 -9.72 -3.65 10.94
C ILE A 128 -10.36 -4.76 11.79
N LEU A 129 -9.52 -5.62 12.40
CA LEU A 129 -9.99 -6.76 13.18
C LEU A 129 -10.90 -6.34 14.34
N ARG A 130 -10.53 -5.30 15.11
CA ARG A 130 -11.33 -4.80 16.23
C ARG A 130 -12.72 -4.37 15.80
N PHE A 131 -12.85 -3.77 14.63
CA PHE A 131 -14.15 -3.31 14.09
C PHE A 131 -15.06 -4.50 13.77
N HIS A 132 -14.51 -5.62 13.27
CA HIS A 132 -15.28 -6.79 12.86
C HIS A 132 -15.50 -7.83 13.96
N THR A 133 -14.66 -7.83 15.01
CA THR A 133 -14.76 -8.80 16.09
C THR A 133 -15.35 -8.23 17.39
N ILE A 134 -15.39 -6.90 17.52
CA ILE A 134 -15.94 -6.22 18.69
C ILE A 134 -17.10 -5.32 18.30
N TYR A 135 -16.89 -4.30 17.44
CA TYR A 135 -17.91 -3.30 17.14
C TYR A 135 -19.08 -3.91 16.37
N TRP A 136 -18.79 -4.62 15.29
CA TRP A 136 -19.81 -5.21 14.44
C TRP A 136 -20.68 -6.25 15.17
N PRO A 137 -20.15 -7.24 15.88
CA PRO A 137 -20.96 -8.14 16.68
C PRO A 137 -21.85 -7.42 17.71
N ILE A 138 -21.34 -6.37 18.35
CA ILE A 138 -22.11 -5.60 19.32
C ILE A 138 -23.24 -4.80 18.64
N PHE A 139 -23.01 -4.23 17.44
CA PHE A 139 -24.09 -3.58 16.68
C PHE A 139 -25.17 -4.59 16.30
N LEU A 140 -24.79 -5.77 15.84
CA LEU A 140 -25.74 -6.85 15.55
C LEU A 140 -26.51 -7.32 16.79
N MET A 141 -25.83 -7.45 17.94
CA MET A 141 -26.48 -7.76 19.20
C MET A 141 -27.49 -6.70 19.63
N ALA A 142 -27.24 -5.42 19.31
CA ALA A 142 -28.17 -4.32 19.59
C ALA A 142 -29.36 -4.29 18.65
N LEU A 143 -29.22 -4.85 17.45
CA LEU A 143 -30.28 -5.02 16.45
C LEU A 143 -31.02 -6.36 16.60
N ASP A 144 -30.67 -7.18 17.59
CA ASP A 144 -31.15 -8.55 17.80
C ASP A 144 -31.00 -9.42 16.55
N LEU A 145 -29.89 -9.22 15.80
CA LEU A 145 -29.54 -10.02 14.63
C LEU A 145 -28.54 -11.12 14.98
N PRO A 146 -28.56 -12.26 14.27
CA PRO A 146 -27.54 -13.31 14.42
C PRO A 146 -26.17 -12.78 13.99
N LEU A 147 -25.12 -13.27 14.68
CA LEU A 147 -23.74 -12.89 14.38
C LEU A 147 -23.19 -13.69 13.21
N PRO A 148 -22.17 -13.16 12.48
CA PRO A 148 -21.42 -13.96 11.51
C PRO A 148 -20.80 -15.18 12.19
N LYS A 149 -20.68 -16.29 11.46
CA LYS A 149 -20.14 -17.53 12.03
C LYS A 149 -18.65 -17.43 12.34
N LYS A 150 -17.91 -16.69 11.51
CA LYS A 150 -16.45 -16.53 11.64
C LYS A 150 -15.96 -15.18 11.15
N VAL A 151 -14.89 -14.68 11.77
CA VAL A 151 -14.08 -13.55 11.30
C VAL A 151 -12.64 -14.02 11.16
N PHE A 152 -12.13 -14.03 9.94
CA PHE A 152 -10.75 -14.36 9.63
C PHE A 152 -9.94 -13.09 9.36
N GLY A 153 -9.00 -12.77 10.25
CA GLY A 153 -8.11 -11.62 10.12
C GLY A 153 -6.78 -11.99 9.49
N HIS A 154 -6.65 -11.82 8.16
CA HIS A 154 -5.41 -12.12 7.47
C HIS A 154 -4.29 -11.13 7.83
N PRO A 155 -3.02 -11.57 7.84
CA PRO A 155 -1.86 -10.73 8.14
C PRO A 155 -1.56 -9.73 7.02
N TRP A 156 -0.56 -8.88 7.25
CA TRP A 156 -0.06 -7.92 6.27
C TRP A 156 1.11 -8.47 5.46
N PHE A 157 1.32 -7.88 4.29
CA PHE A 157 2.60 -7.90 3.61
C PHE A 157 3.41 -6.66 3.99
N ASN A 158 4.62 -6.87 4.45
CA ASN A 158 5.61 -5.84 4.70
C ASN A 158 6.65 -5.84 3.57
N PHE A 159 7.24 -4.69 3.26
CA PHE A 159 8.38 -4.62 2.36
C PHE A 159 9.67 -4.88 3.16
N GLY A 160 10.26 -6.03 2.97
CA GLY A 160 11.35 -6.48 3.83
C GLY A 160 10.89 -6.53 5.30
N VAL A 161 11.55 -5.79 6.16
CA VAL A 161 11.22 -5.68 7.60
C VAL A 161 10.34 -4.47 7.92
N GLU A 162 10.06 -3.59 6.96
CA GLU A 162 9.33 -2.35 7.17
C GLU A 162 7.90 -2.42 6.64
N LYS A 163 6.96 -1.79 7.38
CA LYS A 163 5.59 -1.60 6.90
C LYS A 163 5.59 -0.69 5.67
N MET A 164 4.91 -1.11 4.60
CA MET A 164 4.71 -0.29 3.41
C MET A 164 3.98 1.01 3.75
N SER A 165 4.50 2.14 3.25
CA SER A 165 3.90 3.46 3.44
C SER A 165 4.13 4.35 2.22
N LYS A 166 3.07 4.97 1.70
CA LYS A 166 3.14 5.93 0.59
C LYS A 166 4.08 7.10 0.89
N SER A 167 4.12 7.56 2.15
CA SER A 167 4.98 8.66 2.58
C SER A 167 6.47 8.30 2.65
N ARG A 168 6.81 7.01 2.64
CA ARG A 168 8.20 6.52 2.64
C ARG A 168 8.66 6.05 1.27
N GLY A 169 7.77 5.99 0.27
CA GLY A 169 8.09 5.55 -1.08
C GLY A 169 8.42 4.05 -1.20
N ASN A 170 8.12 3.23 -0.18
CA ASN A 170 8.42 1.79 -0.14
C ASN A 170 7.18 0.92 -0.42
N VAL A 171 6.26 1.39 -1.26
CA VAL A 171 5.05 0.64 -1.63
C VAL A 171 5.29 -0.10 -2.94
N ILE A 172 5.07 -1.41 -2.92
CA ILE A 172 4.96 -2.21 -4.14
C ILE A 172 3.49 -2.22 -4.56
N TYR A 173 3.20 -1.76 -5.76
CA TYR A 173 1.86 -1.74 -6.33
C TYR A 173 1.56 -3.05 -7.08
N ALA A 174 0.35 -3.56 -6.91
CA ALA A 174 -0.06 -4.83 -7.52
C ALA A 174 -0.10 -4.77 -9.05
N ASP A 175 -0.44 -3.63 -9.64
CA ASP A 175 -0.42 -3.37 -11.08
C ASP A 175 1.02 -3.42 -11.63
N ALA A 176 1.98 -2.78 -10.96
CA ALA A 176 3.39 -2.84 -11.34
C ALA A 176 3.97 -4.25 -11.26
N LEU A 177 3.53 -5.06 -10.29
CA LEU A 177 3.88 -6.48 -10.25
C LEU A 177 3.22 -7.25 -11.40
N ALA A 178 1.93 -6.99 -11.67
CA ALA A 178 1.19 -7.69 -12.72
C ALA A 178 1.74 -7.41 -14.14
N GLU A 179 2.26 -6.22 -14.39
CA GLU A 179 2.94 -5.88 -15.65
C GLU A 179 4.20 -6.73 -15.88
N ARG A 180 4.92 -7.11 -14.81
CA ARG A 180 6.18 -7.87 -14.89
C ARG A 180 6.00 -9.38 -14.79
N PHE A 181 5.11 -9.82 -13.91
CA PHE A 181 4.93 -11.23 -13.55
C PHE A 181 3.63 -11.84 -14.10
N GLY A 182 2.77 -11.03 -14.72
CA GLY A 182 1.41 -11.43 -15.08
C GLY A 182 0.48 -11.48 -13.85
N VAL A 183 -0.82 -11.35 -14.08
CA VAL A 183 -1.83 -11.37 -13.01
C VAL A 183 -1.78 -12.69 -12.22
N ASP A 184 -1.73 -13.82 -12.91
CA ASP A 184 -1.69 -15.14 -12.27
C ASP A 184 -0.41 -15.36 -11.46
N GLY A 185 0.74 -14.83 -11.93
CA GLY A 185 1.99 -14.88 -11.17
C GLY A 185 1.91 -14.11 -9.85
N VAL A 186 1.31 -12.92 -9.86
CA VAL A 186 1.09 -12.11 -8.65
C VAL A 186 0.08 -12.76 -7.71
N ARG A 187 -1.04 -13.30 -8.23
CA ARG A 187 -2.03 -14.03 -7.42
C ARG A 187 -1.43 -15.24 -6.73
N TYR A 188 -0.66 -16.03 -7.48
CA TYR A 188 0.04 -17.18 -6.91
C TYR A 188 0.99 -16.78 -5.79
N TYR A 189 1.85 -15.78 -6.05
CA TYR A 189 2.80 -15.30 -5.04
C TYR A 189 2.08 -14.80 -3.78
N ALA A 190 1.08 -13.92 -3.94
CA ALA A 190 0.35 -13.36 -2.81
C ALA A 190 -0.30 -14.42 -1.92
N LEU A 191 -0.82 -15.50 -2.51
CA LEU A 191 -1.49 -16.57 -1.77
C LEU A 191 -0.52 -17.63 -1.22
N SER A 192 0.63 -17.85 -1.89
CA SER A 192 1.62 -18.84 -1.45
C SER A 192 2.57 -18.34 -0.37
N GLU A 193 2.81 -17.00 -0.31
CA GLU A 193 3.72 -16.38 0.66
C GLU A 193 3.00 -15.75 1.87
N MET A 194 1.67 -15.80 1.93
CA MET A 194 0.91 -15.28 3.08
C MET A 194 0.88 -16.29 4.21
N PRO A 195 1.66 -16.09 5.29
CA PRO A 195 1.62 -16.99 6.45
C PRO A 195 0.26 -16.90 7.15
N TYR A 196 -0.18 -18.00 7.76
CA TYR A 196 -1.47 -18.02 8.47
C TYR A 196 -1.50 -17.12 9.72
N ASN A 197 -0.42 -17.09 10.51
CA ASN A 197 -0.38 -16.45 11.83
C ASN A 197 0.52 -15.22 11.95
N ALA A 198 1.34 -14.92 10.95
CA ALA A 198 2.35 -13.87 10.99
C ALA A 198 2.31 -12.99 9.75
N ASP A 199 2.90 -11.81 9.82
CA ASP A 199 3.02 -10.95 8.64
C ASP A 199 3.99 -11.56 7.63
N GLY A 200 3.61 -11.49 6.36
CA GLY A 200 4.46 -11.85 5.25
C GLY A 200 5.46 -10.73 4.92
N SER A 201 6.57 -11.11 4.32
CA SER A 201 7.54 -10.17 3.77
C SER A 201 7.60 -10.34 2.25
N ILE A 202 7.36 -9.26 1.52
CA ILE A 202 7.49 -9.23 0.06
C ILE A 202 8.78 -8.53 -0.32
N THR A 203 9.59 -9.18 -1.15
CA THR A 203 10.73 -8.58 -1.85
C THR A 203 10.70 -9.02 -3.30
N TYR A 204 11.30 -8.27 -4.19
CA TYR A 204 11.35 -8.67 -5.60
C TYR A 204 12.09 -9.99 -5.81
N GLU A 205 13.14 -10.25 -5.03
CA GLU A 205 13.89 -11.51 -5.04
C GLU A 205 12.97 -12.70 -4.67
N SER A 206 12.13 -12.53 -3.64
CA SER A 206 11.21 -13.59 -3.22
C SER A 206 10.14 -13.85 -4.28
N VAL A 207 9.62 -12.81 -4.94
CA VAL A 207 8.67 -12.95 -6.06
C VAL A 207 9.30 -13.70 -7.23
N ILE A 208 10.49 -13.26 -7.67
CA ILE A 208 11.22 -13.88 -8.79
C ILE A 208 11.55 -15.34 -8.49
N LYS A 209 12.04 -15.60 -7.29
CA LYS A 209 12.40 -16.96 -6.85
C LYS A 209 11.20 -17.90 -6.89
N ARG A 210 10.08 -17.49 -6.27
CA ARG A 210 8.84 -18.30 -6.22
C ARG A 210 8.28 -18.52 -7.64
N TYR A 211 8.21 -17.45 -8.44
CA TYR A 211 7.78 -17.51 -9.82
C TYR A 211 8.63 -18.49 -10.66
N ASN A 212 9.94 -18.35 -10.63
CA ASN A 212 10.83 -19.20 -11.40
C ASN A 212 10.84 -20.67 -10.91
N THR A 213 10.80 -20.88 -9.59
CA THR A 213 10.87 -22.22 -9.02
C THR A 213 9.57 -23.00 -9.23
N ASP A 214 8.45 -22.41 -8.84
CA ASP A 214 7.18 -23.12 -8.78
C ASP A 214 6.45 -23.06 -10.12
N LEU A 215 6.26 -21.86 -10.67
CA LEU A 215 5.45 -21.71 -11.89
C LEU A 215 6.23 -22.09 -13.15
N VAL A 216 7.50 -21.67 -13.28
CA VAL A 216 8.30 -21.99 -14.47
C VAL A 216 8.86 -23.41 -14.42
N ASN A 217 9.70 -23.70 -13.39
CA ASN A 217 10.50 -24.92 -13.38
C ASN A 217 9.70 -26.15 -12.95
N ASN A 218 8.72 -26.01 -12.03
CA ASN A 218 7.94 -27.14 -11.58
C ASN A 218 6.70 -27.34 -12.49
N MET A 219 5.67 -26.51 -12.35
CA MET A 219 4.40 -26.69 -13.06
C MET A 219 4.53 -26.46 -14.58
N GLY A 220 5.08 -25.32 -15.00
CA GLY A 220 5.17 -24.96 -16.43
C GLY A 220 6.01 -25.96 -17.22
N ASN A 221 7.14 -26.40 -16.65
CA ASN A 221 8.00 -27.40 -17.27
C ASN A 221 7.31 -28.79 -17.33
N LEU A 222 6.59 -29.20 -16.27
CA LEU A 222 5.82 -30.44 -16.26
C LEU A 222 4.80 -30.48 -17.40
N VAL A 223 3.96 -29.42 -17.49
CA VAL A 223 2.95 -29.30 -18.54
C VAL A 223 3.58 -29.35 -19.93
N LYS A 224 4.58 -28.51 -20.15
CA LYS A 224 5.27 -28.43 -21.45
C LYS A 224 5.91 -29.76 -21.85
N ARG A 225 6.70 -30.38 -20.97
CA ARG A 225 7.38 -31.66 -21.24
C ARG A 225 6.36 -32.77 -21.56
N THR A 226 5.26 -32.84 -20.82
CA THR A 226 4.22 -33.86 -21.03
C THR A 226 3.55 -33.70 -22.38
N LEU A 227 3.11 -32.49 -22.74
CA LEU A 227 2.48 -32.22 -24.04
C LEU A 227 3.48 -32.40 -25.22
N ASP A 228 4.74 -32.01 -25.06
CA ASP A 228 5.78 -32.25 -26.06
C ASP A 228 6.04 -33.74 -26.28
N MET A 229 6.04 -34.56 -25.21
CA MET A 229 6.15 -36.02 -25.32
C MET A 229 4.93 -36.65 -25.95
N GLN A 230 3.71 -36.21 -25.60
CA GLN A 230 2.47 -36.65 -26.23
C GLN A 230 2.47 -36.35 -27.76
N LYS A 231 2.90 -35.13 -28.13
CA LYS A 231 3.06 -34.74 -29.55
C LYS A 231 4.08 -35.63 -30.26
N LYS A 232 5.24 -35.80 -29.65
CA LYS A 232 6.37 -36.52 -30.26
C LYS A 232 6.10 -38.01 -30.46
N TYR A 233 5.45 -38.68 -29.49
CA TYR A 233 5.35 -40.13 -29.46
C TYR A 233 4.00 -40.65 -29.95
N PHE A 234 2.94 -39.84 -29.82
CA PHE A 234 1.56 -40.24 -30.13
C PHE A 234 0.76 -39.22 -30.94
N ASP A 235 1.45 -38.29 -31.62
CA ASP A 235 0.81 -37.24 -32.45
C ASP A 235 -0.32 -36.49 -31.69
N LYS A 236 -0.14 -36.28 -30.38
CA LYS A 236 -1.08 -35.68 -29.42
C LYS A 236 -2.32 -36.55 -29.10
N ILE A 237 -2.44 -37.78 -29.60
CA ILE A 237 -3.56 -38.65 -29.33
C ILE A 237 -3.37 -39.35 -28.01
N VAL A 238 -4.31 -39.16 -27.08
CA VAL A 238 -4.28 -39.77 -25.76
C VAL A 238 -4.46 -41.30 -25.86
N GLN A 239 -3.51 -42.04 -25.30
CA GLN A 239 -3.51 -43.51 -25.28
C GLN A 239 -4.22 -44.03 -24.02
N ALA A 240 -4.85 -45.24 -24.14
CA ALA A 240 -5.42 -45.92 -22.98
C ALA A 240 -4.30 -46.39 -22.00
N PRO A 241 -4.48 -46.26 -20.68
CA PRO A 241 -3.55 -46.75 -19.67
C PRO A 241 -3.74 -48.28 -19.47
N THR A 242 -3.08 -49.08 -20.28
CA THR A 242 -3.26 -50.55 -20.31
C THR A 242 -2.19 -51.33 -19.56
N GLU A 243 -0.97 -50.82 -19.47
CA GLU A 243 0.15 -51.45 -18.75
C GLU A 243 0.49 -50.64 -17.51
N CYS A 244 -0.03 -51.06 -16.35
CA CYS A 244 0.17 -50.37 -15.08
C CYS A 244 1.28 -51.05 -14.25
N GLU A 245 2.08 -50.21 -13.56
CA GLU A 245 3.14 -50.60 -12.64
C GLU A 245 2.95 -49.94 -11.27
N ALA A 246 3.73 -50.34 -10.26
CA ALA A 246 3.63 -49.79 -8.90
C ALA A 246 3.78 -48.24 -8.83
N LEU A 247 4.69 -47.66 -9.63
CA LEU A 247 4.88 -46.21 -9.69
C LEU A 247 3.63 -45.44 -10.13
N ASP A 248 2.74 -46.03 -10.91
CA ASP A 248 1.46 -45.43 -11.35
C ASP A 248 0.52 -45.26 -10.16
N GLY A 249 0.46 -46.29 -9.30
CA GLY A 249 -0.30 -46.27 -8.06
C GLY A 249 0.21 -45.20 -7.10
N GLU A 250 1.56 -45.06 -6.98
CA GLU A 250 2.17 -44.03 -6.15
C GLU A 250 1.86 -42.61 -6.64
N LEU A 251 1.87 -42.37 -7.96
CA LEU A 251 1.50 -41.07 -8.52
C LEU A 251 0.03 -40.76 -8.27
N ARG A 252 -0.87 -41.74 -8.49
CA ARG A 252 -2.31 -41.60 -8.24
C ARG A 252 -2.61 -41.32 -6.76
N ALA A 253 -1.99 -42.07 -5.86
CA ALA A 253 -2.09 -41.84 -4.42
C ALA A 253 -1.64 -40.44 -4.02
N ALA A 254 -0.53 -39.96 -4.57
CA ALA A 254 -0.05 -38.60 -4.34
C ALA A 254 -1.02 -37.53 -4.86
N CYS A 255 -1.77 -37.78 -5.94
CA CYS A 255 -2.80 -36.87 -6.40
C CYS A 255 -3.98 -36.81 -5.42
N VAL A 256 -4.43 -37.97 -4.91
CA VAL A 256 -5.50 -38.05 -3.90
C VAL A 256 -5.09 -37.38 -2.58
N GLU A 257 -3.85 -37.63 -2.11
CA GLU A 257 -3.31 -37.00 -0.92
C GLU A 257 -3.21 -35.48 -1.10
N GLY A 258 -2.70 -35.03 -2.26
CA GLY A 258 -2.62 -33.62 -2.63
C GLY A 258 -3.98 -32.93 -2.62
N TYR A 259 -5.01 -33.56 -3.18
CA TYR A 259 -6.38 -33.06 -3.16
C TYR A 259 -6.93 -32.96 -1.72
N ASN A 260 -6.83 -34.03 -0.95
CA ASN A 260 -7.33 -34.04 0.43
C ASN A 260 -6.64 -33.00 1.29
N GLY A 261 -5.32 -32.85 1.15
CA GLY A 261 -4.55 -31.82 1.81
C GLY A 261 -4.96 -30.40 1.37
N PHE A 262 -5.19 -30.21 0.07
CA PHE A 262 -5.66 -28.92 -0.46
C PHE A 262 -7.01 -28.54 0.14
N ILE A 263 -8.02 -29.43 0.10
CA ILE A 263 -9.35 -29.14 0.65
C ILE A 263 -9.29 -28.85 2.14
N ALA A 264 -8.62 -29.70 2.92
CA ALA A 264 -8.51 -29.51 4.38
C ALA A 264 -7.85 -28.18 4.76
N ASN A 265 -6.81 -27.77 4.04
CA ASN A 265 -6.15 -26.49 4.30
C ASN A 265 -6.97 -25.31 3.80
N MET A 266 -7.67 -25.41 2.66
CA MET A 266 -8.57 -24.35 2.19
C MET A 266 -9.73 -24.12 3.16
N ASP A 267 -10.35 -25.18 3.69
CA ASP A 267 -11.42 -25.11 4.70
C ASP A 267 -10.93 -24.46 6.02
N ALA A 268 -9.65 -24.62 6.31
CA ALA A 268 -8.98 -24.00 7.47
C ALA A 268 -8.39 -22.61 7.17
N TYR A 269 -8.63 -22.01 6.00
CA TYR A 269 -8.04 -20.73 5.54
C TYR A 269 -6.51 -20.71 5.49
N ARG A 270 -5.87 -21.88 5.40
CA ARG A 270 -4.42 -22.05 5.30
C ARG A 270 -4.01 -22.17 3.82
N ILE A 271 -4.23 -21.10 3.07
CA ILE A 271 -4.12 -21.11 1.61
C ILE A 271 -2.70 -21.45 1.14
N ALA A 272 -1.67 -20.94 1.79
CA ALA A 272 -0.28 -21.26 1.46
C ALA A 272 -0.01 -22.77 1.60
N ASP A 273 -0.45 -23.39 2.70
CA ASP A 273 -0.30 -24.83 2.95
C ASP A 273 -1.11 -25.67 1.93
N ALA A 274 -2.27 -25.17 1.52
CA ALA A 274 -3.07 -25.81 0.45
C ALA A 274 -2.30 -25.83 -0.88
N LEU A 275 -1.67 -24.71 -1.25
CA LEU A 275 -0.87 -24.62 -2.46
C LEU A 275 0.36 -25.53 -2.40
N GLU A 276 1.02 -25.67 -1.23
CA GLU A 276 2.12 -26.62 -1.04
C GLU A 276 1.69 -28.06 -1.34
N CYS A 277 0.47 -28.47 -0.98
CA CYS A 277 -0.05 -29.80 -1.32
C CYS A 277 -0.13 -30.01 -2.85
N VAL A 278 -0.58 -29.01 -3.61
CA VAL A 278 -0.65 -29.11 -5.09
C VAL A 278 0.75 -29.18 -5.69
N PHE A 279 1.70 -28.37 -5.20
CA PHE A 279 3.05 -28.38 -5.73
C PHE A 279 3.86 -29.61 -5.31
N ALA A 280 3.55 -30.24 -4.16
CA ALA A 280 4.08 -31.54 -3.78
C ALA A 280 3.63 -32.64 -4.77
N MET A 281 2.35 -32.62 -5.20
CA MET A 281 1.83 -33.49 -6.25
C MET A 281 2.58 -33.27 -7.59
N PHE A 282 2.81 -32.04 -8.02
CA PHE A 282 3.59 -31.75 -9.23
C PHE A 282 5.05 -32.22 -9.10
N ASN A 283 5.66 -32.06 -7.94
CA ASN A 283 6.99 -32.61 -7.66
C ASN A 283 7.01 -34.15 -7.83
N ARG A 284 5.99 -34.83 -7.31
CA ARG A 284 5.86 -36.29 -7.51
C ARG A 284 5.70 -36.66 -8.99
N ALA A 285 4.90 -35.87 -9.75
CA ALA A 285 4.73 -36.09 -11.19
C ALA A 285 6.04 -35.85 -11.99
N ASN A 286 6.81 -34.82 -11.64
CA ASN A 286 8.14 -34.60 -12.23
C ASN A 286 9.09 -35.76 -11.92
N LYS A 287 9.12 -36.23 -10.66
CA LYS A 287 9.92 -37.40 -10.26
C LYS A 287 9.47 -38.67 -11.01
N TYR A 288 8.18 -38.86 -11.22
CA TYR A 288 7.63 -39.99 -11.99
C TYR A 288 8.13 -40.00 -13.44
N ILE A 289 8.30 -38.82 -14.08
CA ILE A 289 8.95 -38.73 -15.40
C ILE A 289 10.37 -39.28 -15.35
N ASP A 290 11.13 -38.91 -14.34
CA ASP A 290 12.55 -39.31 -14.22
C ASP A 290 12.68 -40.82 -13.88
N GLU A 291 11.78 -41.36 -13.09
CA GLU A 291 11.73 -42.79 -12.71
C GLU A 291 11.28 -43.70 -13.88
N THR A 292 10.27 -43.28 -14.63
CA THR A 292 9.71 -44.04 -15.74
C THR A 292 10.49 -43.90 -17.05
N THR A 293 11.33 -42.87 -17.16
CA THR A 293 12.17 -42.55 -18.32
C THR A 293 11.45 -42.73 -19.68
N PRO A 294 10.40 -41.91 -19.98
CA PRO A 294 9.56 -42.08 -21.18
C PRO A 294 10.36 -42.08 -22.49
N TRP A 295 11.46 -41.35 -22.54
CA TRP A 295 12.38 -41.30 -23.71
C TRP A 295 13.12 -42.64 -23.93
N THR A 296 13.25 -43.46 -22.90
CA THR A 296 13.82 -44.80 -23.00
C THR A 296 12.75 -45.81 -23.46
N LEU A 297 11.54 -45.73 -22.87
CA LEU A 297 10.40 -46.54 -23.30
C LEU A 297 10.08 -46.30 -24.80
N ALA A 298 10.17 -45.08 -25.28
CA ALA A 298 9.92 -44.73 -26.69
C ALA A 298 10.91 -45.34 -27.70
N LYS A 299 12.03 -45.92 -27.28
CA LYS A 299 13.01 -46.58 -28.17
C LYS A 299 12.65 -48.04 -28.43
N ASP A 300 11.74 -48.63 -27.65
CA ASP A 300 11.35 -50.05 -27.70
C ASP A 300 9.83 -50.11 -28.03
N GLU A 301 9.53 -50.58 -29.23
CA GLU A 301 8.12 -50.67 -29.69
C GLU A 301 7.30 -51.62 -28.81
N SER A 302 7.89 -52.63 -28.17
CA SER A 302 7.22 -53.50 -27.21
C SER A 302 6.78 -52.78 -25.93
N LYS A 303 7.35 -51.60 -25.64
CA LYS A 303 7.05 -50.76 -24.47
C LYS A 303 6.08 -49.62 -24.80
N ARG A 304 5.53 -49.59 -26.02
CA ARG A 304 4.65 -48.50 -26.48
C ARG A 304 3.40 -48.36 -25.62
N ALA A 305 2.80 -49.46 -25.22
CA ALA A 305 1.63 -49.48 -24.34
C ALA A 305 1.96 -48.89 -22.95
N ARG A 306 3.14 -49.29 -22.39
CA ARG A 306 3.64 -48.72 -21.14
C ARG A 306 3.88 -47.21 -21.24
N LEU A 307 4.50 -46.76 -22.32
CA LEU A 307 4.69 -45.33 -22.60
C LEU A 307 3.34 -44.58 -22.65
N GLY A 308 2.33 -45.13 -23.27
CA GLY A 308 0.98 -44.60 -23.30
C GLY A 308 0.40 -44.39 -21.90
N THR A 309 0.54 -45.43 -21.03
CA THR A 309 0.10 -45.37 -19.63
C THR A 309 0.82 -44.25 -18.87
N VAL A 310 2.16 -44.14 -19.00
CA VAL A 310 2.94 -43.11 -18.34
C VAL A 310 2.48 -41.72 -18.73
N LEU A 311 2.29 -41.46 -20.02
CA LEU A 311 1.87 -40.15 -20.51
C LEU A 311 0.41 -39.84 -20.15
N TYR A 312 -0.47 -40.83 -20.11
CA TYR A 312 -1.84 -40.69 -19.61
C TYR A 312 -1.84 -40.23 -18.14
N ASN A 313 -1.11 -40.93 -17.28
CA ASN A 313 -1.04 -40.60 -15.86
C ASN A 313 -0.46 -39.19 -15.60
N LEU A 314 0.54 -38.75 -16.36
CA LEU A 314 1.05 -37.40 -16.28
C LEU A 314 0.02 -36.36 -16.70
N THR A 315 -0.76 -36.64 -17.75
CA THR A 315 -1.83 -35.78 -18.25
C THR A 315 -2.94 -35.62 -17.20
N GLU A 316 -3.32 -36.72 -16.52
CA GLU A 316 -4.28 -36.70 -15.42
C GLU A 316 -3.77 -35.91 -14.20
N ALA A 317 -2.53 -36.12 -13.79
CA ALA A 317 -1.93 -35.34 -12.67
C ALA A 317 -1.93 -33.83 -12.98
N ILE A 318 -1.65 -33.45 -14.23
CA ILE A 318 -1.72 -32.03 -14.66
C ILE A 318 -3.15 -31.52 -14.59
N ARG A 319 -4.13 -32.30 -15.05
CA ARG A 319 -5.56 -31.94 -14.96
C ARG A 319 -5.98 -31.68 -13.52
N TRP A 320 -5.67 -32.61 -12.60
CA TRP A 320 -5.98 -32.45 -11.18
C TRP A 320 -5.38 -31.17 -10.59
N GLY A 321 -4.11 -30.92 -10.88
CA GLY A 321 -3.44 -29.69 -10.44
C GLY A 321 -4.07 -28.43 -11.02
N ALA A 322 -4.45 -28.44 -12.30
CA ALA A 322 -5.09 -27.31 -12.94
C ALA A 322 -6.49 -27.02 -12.34
N VAL A 323 -7.28 -28.06 -12.04
CA VAL A 323 -8.58 -27.91 -11.35
C VAL A 323 -8.40 -27.27 -9.97
N MET A 324 -7.45 -27.77 -9.15
CA MET A 324 -7.16 -27.19 -7.83
C MET A 324 -6.64 -25.76 -7.90
N LEU A 325 -5.89 -25.43 -8.95
CA LEU A 325 -5.32 -24.08 -9.12
C LEU A 325 -6.27 -23.09 -9.81
N ALA A 326 -7.41 -23.52 -10.35
CA ALA A 326 -8.35 -22.63 -11.04
C ALA A 326 -8.82 -21.42 -10.20
N PRO A 327 -9.13 -21.52 -8.91
CA PRO A 327 -9.45 -20.35 -8.11
C PRO A 327 -8.25 -19.43 -7.79
N ILE A 328 -7.04 -19.93 -7.96
CA ILE A 328 -5.78 -19.22 -7.63
C ILE A 328 -5.21 -18.50 -8.85
N ILE A 329 -4.99 -19.23 -9.94
CA ILE A 329 -4.42 -18.78 -11.22
C ILE A 329 -5.37 -19.13 -12.38
N PRO A 330 -6.53 -18.45 -12.45
CA PRO A 330 -7.64 -18.84 -13.31
C PRO A 330 -7.30 -18.87 -14.80
N ALA A 331 -6.59 -17.88 -15.32
CA ALA A 331 -6.26 -17.82 -16.74
C ALA A 331 -5.29 -18.94 -17.14
N THR A 332 -4.30 -19.23 -16.30
CA THR A 332 -3.34 -20.33 -16.53
C THR A 332 -4.02 -21.68 -16.41
N ALA A 333 -4.88 -21.86 -15.43
CA ALA A 333 -5.62 -23.12 -15.25
C ALA A 333 -6.56 -23.39 -16.43
N GLU A 334 -7.30 -22.38 -16.91
CA GLU A 334 -8.13 -22.46 -18.12
C GLU A 334 -7.30 -22.88 -19.34
N GLU A 335 -6.14 -22.26 -19.56
CA GLU A 335 -5.26 -22.58 -20.68
C GLU A 335 -4.71 -24.01 -20.60
N ILE A 336 -4.33 -24.48 -19.40
CA ILE A 336 -3.91 -25.87 -19.19
C ILE A 336 -5.08 -26.82 -19.53
N LEU A 337 -6.25 -26.62 -18.93
CA LEU A 337 -7.41 -27.50 -19.16
C LEU A 337 -7.86 -27.52 -20.62
N ALA A 338 -7.86 -26.36 -21.29
CA ALA A 338 -8.13 -26.27 -22.72
C ALA A 338 -7.11 -27.07 -23.56
N SER A 339 -5.82 -27.05 -23.18
CA SER A 339 -4.78 -27.82 -23.87
C SER A 339 -4.92 -29.36 -23.65
N LEU A 340 -5.58 -29.75 -22.58
CA LEU A 340 -5.88 -31.16 -22.29
C LEU A 340 -7.12 -31.68 -23.01
N SER A 341 -7.90 -30.83 -23.66
CA SER A 341 -9.11 -31.20 -24.43
C SER A 341 -10.10 -32.07 -23.61
N THR A 342 -10.37 -31.63 -22.37
CA THR A 342 -11.25 -32.34 -21.43
C THR A 342 -12.40 -31.47 -20.95
N ASP A 343 -13.56 -32.06 -20.71
CA ASP A 343 -14.73 -31.44 -20.08
C ASP A 343 -14.72 -31.63 -18.55
N ALA A 344 -13.83 -32.48 -18.02
CA ALA A 344 -13.68 -32.74 -16.60
C ALA A 344 -12.86 -31.66 -15.89
N THR A 345 -13.44 -30.47 -15.74
CA THR A 345 -12.78 -29.24 -15.25
C THR A 345 -13.23 -28.80 -13.85
N GLY A 346 -14.22 -29.45 -13.25
CA GLY A 346 -14.76 -29.13 -11.94
C GLY A 346 -14.12 -29.92 -10.79
N PHE A 347 -14.26 -29.44 -9.56
CA PHE A 347 -13.82 -30.14 -8.35
C PHE A 347 -14.54 -31.49 -8.13
N ASP A 348 -15.74 -31.64 -8.66
CA ASP A 348 -16.53 -32.89 -8.66
C ASP A 348 -15.93 -33.97 -9.55
N THR A 349 -14.96 -33.62 -10.40
CA THR A 349 -14.29 -34.56 -11.33
C THR A 349 -12.95 -35.06 -10.81
N ILE A 350 -12.54 -34.69 -9.59
CA ILE A 350 -11.29 -35.08 -8.94
C ILE A 350 -11.55 -35.50 -7.48
N GLY A 351 -10.56 -36.08 -6.81
CA GLY A 351 -10.58 -36.33 -5.36
C GLY A 351 -10.58 -37.80 -4.95
N THR A 352 -10.89 -38.75 -5.83
CA THR A 352 -10.80 -40.19 -5.56
C THR A 352 -9.95 -40.89 -6.61
N GLU A 353 -9.46 -42.09 -6.30
CA GLU A 353 -8.70 -42.87 -7.28
C GLU A 353 -9.52 -43.19 -8.56
N GLU A 354 -10.82 -43.39 -8.42
CA GLU A 354 -11.73 -43.65 -9.54
C GLU A 354 -11.90 -42.44 -10.45
N SER A 355 -11.74 -41.21 -9.90
CA SER A 355 -11.81 -39.98 -10.67
C SER A 355 -10.53 -39.64 -11.45
N PHE A 356 -9.48 -40.50 -11.35
CA PHE A 356 -8.24 -40.36 -12.12
C PHE A 356 -8.42 -40.87 -13.55
N CYS A 357 -9.47 -40.41 -14.23
CA CYS A 357 -9.90 -40.85 -15.57
C CYS A 357 -10.66 -39.75 -16.34
N GLY A 358 -10.38 -38.48 -16.05
CA GLY A 358 -11.09 -37.35 -16.66
C GLY A 358 -10.59 -36.96 -18.06
N ILE A 359 -9.45 -37.48 -18.50
CA ILE A 359 -8.96 -37.28 -19.87
C ILE A 359 -9.54 -38.31 -20.82
N ASN A 360 -10.15 -37.84 -21.92
CA ASN A 360 -10.78 -38.70 -22.89
C ASN A 360 -9.75 -39.48 -23.74
N ILE A 361 -9.80 -40.84 -23.67
CA ILE A 361 -8.96 -41.70 -24.50
C ILE A 361 -9.28 -41.47 -25.96
N GLY A 362 -8.27 -41.33 -26.81
CA GLY A 362 -8.42 -41.06 -28.24
C GLY A 362 -8.63 -39.57 -28.57
N SER A 363 -8.81 -38.71 -27.59
CA SER A 363 -8.86 -37.26 -27.82
C SER A 363 -7.49 -36.72 -28.29
N THR A 364 -7.53 -35.60 -28.99
CA THR A 364 -6.33 -34.89 -29.46
C THR A 364 -6.04 -33.73 -28.53
N LEU A 365 -4.87 -33.73 -27.88
CA LEU A 365 -4.42 -32.65 -27.01
C LEU A 365 -4.02 -31.40 -27.80
N GLY A 366 -4.04 -30.25 -27.16
CA GLY A 366 -3.54 -28.99 -27.69
C GLY A 366 -2.02 -28.96 -27.88
N ASP A 367 -1.53 -27.86 -28.43
CA ASP A 367 -0.08 -27.62 -28.49
C ASP A 367 0.46 -27.13 -27.15
N SER A 368 1.70 -27.54 -26.85
CA SER A 368 2.40 -27.02 -25.69
C SER A 368 2.71 -25.54 -25.86
N LYS A 369 2.45 -24.75 -24.82
CA LYS A 369 2.81 -23.34 -24.75
C LYS A 369 3.74 -23.08 -23.57
N VAL A 370 4.43 -21.96 -23.62
CA VAL A 370 5.17 -21.45 -22.47
C VAL A 370 4.19 -20.68 -21.59
N LEU A 371 3.71 -21.32 -20.52
CA LEU A 371 2.75 -20.70 -19.60
C LEU A 371 3.39 -19.54 -18.82
N PHE A 372 4.62 -19.71 -18.39
CA PHE A 372 5.40 -18.71 -17.67
C PHE A 372 6.80 -18.63 -18.28
N ALA A 373 7.19 -17.44 -18.73
CA ALA A 373 8.54 -17.21 -19.22
C ALA A 373 9.51 -17.06 -18.05
N ARG A 374 10.68 -17.69 -18.15
CA ARG A 374 11.71 -17.57 -17.11
C ARG A 374 12.21 -16.14 -17.00
N ILE A 375 12.26 -15.62 -15.78
CA ILE A 375 12.75 -14.28 -15.48
C ILE A 375 14.25 -14.37 -15.14
N ASP A 376 15.04 -13.51 -15.78
CA ASP A 376 16.43 -13.27 -15.40
C ASP A 376 16.46 -12.39 -14.15
N GLU A 377 16.79 -13.00 -13.03
CA GLU A 377 16.77 -12.36 -11.71
C GLU A 377 17.72 -11.16 -11.66
N ALA A 378 18.99 -11.34 -12.10
CA ALA A 378 19.99 -10.28 -12.02
C ALA A 378 19.61 -9.06 -12.87
N LYS A 379 19.07 -9.30 -14.06
CA LYS A 379 18.64 -8.24 -14.96
C LYS A 379 17.46 -7.48 -14.40
N LEU A 380 16.41 -8.19 -13.94
CA LEU A 380 15.22 -7.52 -13.41
C LEU A 380 15.50 -6.75 -12.13
N LEU A 381 16.33 -7.28 -11.22
CA LEU A 381 16.71 -6.57 -10.00
C LEU A 381 17.47 -5.28 -10.31
N ALA A 382 18.40 -5.30 -11.26
CA ALA A 382 19.14 -4.09 -11.67
C ALA A 382 18.21 -3.03 -12.30
N GLU A 383 17.20 -3.44 -13.08
CA GLU A 383 16.19 -2.54 -13.64
C GLU A 383 15.33 -1.90 -12.53
N LEU A 384 14.90 -2.70 -11.56
CA LEU A 384 14.10 -2.24 -10.41
C LEU A 384 14.88 -1.29 -9.50
N GLU A 385 16.14 -1.56 -9.22
CA GLU A 385 17.00 -0.67 -8.43
C GLU A 385 17.17 0.69 -9.12
N ALA A 386 17.37 0.70 -10.43
CA ALA A 386 17.46 1.94 -11.20
C ALA A 386 16.15 2.75 -11.19
N GLU A 387 14.99 2.07 -11.31
CA GLU A 387 13.67 2.70 -11.22
C GLU A 387 13.40 3.29 -9.81
N MET A 388 13.71 2.55 -8.76
CA MET A 388 13.54 3.01 -7.38
C MET A 388 14.42 4.23 -7.07
N GLU A 389 15.66 4.22 -7.53
CA GLU A 389 16.57 5.37 -7.37
C GLU A 389 16.05 6.60 -8.13
N ALA A 390 15.57 6.43 -9.35
CA ALA A 390 14.98 7.52 -10.14
C ALA A 390 13.73 8.10 -9.45
N GLN A 391 12.86 7.24 -8.88
CA GLN A 391 11.69 7.68 -8.13
C GLN A 391 12.07 8.44 -6.85
N ARG A 392 13.09 7.96 -6.12
CA ARG A 392 13.61 8.62 -4.93
C ARG A 392 14.12 10.01 -5.25
N LEU A 393 14.94 10.15 -6.29
CA LEU A 393 15.48 11.45 -6.73
C LEU A 393 14.37 12.41 -7.18
N ALA A 394 13.36 11.90 -7.88
CA ALA A 394 12.19 12.71 -8.28
C ALA A 394 11.36 13.17 -7.07
N ALA A 395 11.15 12.30 -6.08
CA ALA A 395 10.45 12.65 -4.85
C ALA A 395 11.20 13.71 -4.03
N GLU A 396 12.51 13.57 -3.88
CA GLU A 396 13.38 14.56 -3.21
C GLU A 396 13.37 15.91 -3.93
N ALA A 397 13.39 15.91 -5.26
CA ALA A 397 13.29 17.12 -6.07
C ALA A 397 11.92 17.81 -5.91
N ALA A 398 10.83 17.04 -5.89
CA ALA A 398 9.48 17.56 -5.66
C ALA A 398 9.29 18.11 -4.24
N GLU A 399 9.86 17.46 -3.24
CA GLU A 399 9.83 17.93 -1.85
C GLU A 399 10.60 19.25 -1.70
N LYS A 400 11.79 19.36 -2.31
CA LYS A 400 12.57 20.61 -2.35
C LYS A 400 11.85 21.73 -3.11
N ALA A 401 11.14 21.40 -4.19
CA ALA A 401 10.36 22.38 -4.95
C ALA A 401 9.12 22.88 -4.19
N ASN A 402 8.51 22.04 -3.35
CA ASN A 402 7.34 22.37 -2.54
C ASN A 402 7.68 22.86 -1.13
N ALA A 403 8.96 22.81 -0.73
CA ALA A 403 9.39 23.37 0.54
C ALA A 403 9.10 24.88 0.53
N ALA A 404 8.26 25.35 1.45
CA ALA A 404 8.09 26.78 1.68
C ALA A 404 9.47 27.37 1.99
N PRO A 405 9.80 28.57 1.46
CA PRO A 405 11.08 29.19 1.74
C PRO A 405 11.27 29.26 3.27
N GLU A 406 12.39 28.74 3.74
CA GLU A 406 12.73 28.80 5.16
C GLU A 406 12.66 30.24 5.60
N LYS A 407 11.93 30.51 6.69
CA LYS A 407 11.91 31.83 7.29
C LYS A 407 13.35 32.13 7.70
N PRO A 408 13.95 33.22 7.17
CA PRO A 408 15.33 33.61 7.58
C PRO A 408 15.41 33.67 9.10
N GLU A 409 16.54 33.27 9.69
CA GLU A 409 16.79 33.48 11.10
C GLU A 409 16.59 34.98 11.39
N GLY A 410 15.52 35.29 12.07
CA GLY A 410 15.14 36.65 12.40
C GLY A 410 15.85 37.10 13.67
N CYS A 411 16.05 38.42 13.80
CA CYS A 411 16.40 39.03 15.07
C CYS A 411 15.37 38.69 16.16
N ALA A 412 15.76 38.81 17.42
CA ALA A 412 14.83 38.66 18.55
C ALA A 412 13.61 39.56 18.39
N LEU A 413 12.44 39.06 18.82
CA LEU A 413 11.24 39.90 18.84
C LEU A 413 11.46 41.12 19.74
N ILE A 414 11.10 42.30 19.23
CA ILE A 414 11.15 43.58 19.95
C ILE A 414 9.73 44.07 20.21
N GLY A 415 9.55 44.83 21.30
CA GLY A 415 8.31 45.53 21.57
C GLY A 415 8.09 46.71 20.61
N ILE A 416 6.84 47.17 20.51
CA ILE A 416 6.53 48.35 19.68
C ILE A 416 7.28 49.61 20.18
N GLU A 417 7.52 49.68 21.48
CA GLU A 417 8.25 50.80 22.09
C GLU A 417 9.73 50.84 21.65
N ASP A 418 10.36 49.68 21.53
CA ASP A 418 11.73 49.53 21.02
C ASP A 418 11.82 50.01 19.57
N PHE A 419 10.84 49.60 18.73
CA PHE A 419 10.78 50.03 17.33
C PHE A 419 10.50 51.54 17.22
N MET A 420 9.61 52.07 18.03
CA MET A 420 9.29 53.52 18.06
C MET A 420 10.47 54.36 18.51
N GLY A 421 11.48 53.78 19.18
CA GLY A 421 12.75 54.39 19.49
C GLY A 421 13.66 54.60 18.28
N VAL A 422 13.37 53.96 17.13
CA VAL A 422 14.09 54.19 15.87
C VAL A 422 13.43 55.34 15.11
N GLU A 423 14.19 56.37 14.76
CA GLU A 423 13.69 57.53 14.01
C GLU A 423 13.96 57.35 12.50
N LEU A 424 12.91 56.91 11.77
CA LEU A 424 12.93 56.80 10.31
C LEU A 424 12.37 58.08 9.69
N ARG A 425 13.13 58.67 8.74
CA ARG A 425 12.76 59.90 8.03
C ARG A 425 12.89 59.74 6.52
N SER A 426 12.06 60.45 5.78
CA SER A 426 12.21 60.62 4.34
C SER A 426 13.32 61.66 4.06
N ALA A 427 14.21 61.38 3.12
CA ALA A 427 15.29 62.28 2.71
C ALA A 427 15.52 62.18 1.21
N GLN A 428 15.94 63.25 0.57
CA GLN A 428 16.37 63.26 -0.82
C GLN A 428 17.90 63.22 -0.93
N ILE A 429 18.41 62.40 -1.81
CA ILE A 429 19.83 62.37 -2.14
C ILE A 429 20.13 63.57 -3.04
N VAL A 430 20.78 64.58 -2.53
CA VAL A 430 21.13 65.83 -3.28
C VAL A 430 22.50 65.76 -3.92
N ALA A 431 23.41 64.97 -3.41
CA ALA A 431 24.69 64.64 -4.02
C ALA A 431 25.15 63.25 -3.62
N CYS A 432 25.93 62.62 -4.48
CA CYS A 432 26.50 61.29 -4.24
C CYS A 432 27.89 61.20 -4.87
N GLU A 433 28.87 60.75 -4.10
CA GLU A 433 30.23 60.57 -4.60
C GLU A 433 30.84 59.24 -4.16
N ARG A 434 31.82 58.75 -4.93
CA ARG A 434 32.59 57.56 -4.52
C ARG A 434 33.57 57.91 -3.43
N VAL A 435 33.62 57.09 -2.39
CA VAL A 435 34.60 57.30 -1.30
C VAL A 435 36.01 56.95 -1.81
N PRO A 436 36.98 57.87 -1.78
CA PRO A 436 38.35 57.58 -2.18
C PRO A 436 38.94 56.45 -1.35
N LYS A 437 39.62 55.52 -2.01
CA LYS A 437 40.22 54.30 -1.42
C LYS A 437 39.22 53.22 -0.90
N ALA A 438 37.90 53.34 -1.10
CA ALA A 438 36.89 52.36 -0.70
C ALA A 438 36.04 51.90 -1.89
N LYS A 439 36.33 50.72 -2.47
CA LYS A 439 35.65 50.20 -3.65
C LYS A 439 34.15 49.91 -3.47
N LYS A 440 33.68 49.81 -2.22
CA LYS A 440 32.31 49.42 -1.91
C LYS A 440 31.44 50.57 -1.37
N LEU A 441 31.99 51.73 -1.12
CA LEU A 441 31.29 52.81 -0.41
C LEU A 441 30.94 53.99 -1.35
N LEU A 442 29.71 54.49 -1.15
CA LEU A 442 29.26 55.79 -1.66
C LEU A 442 29.01 56.72 -0.48
N CYS A 443 29.40 58.01 -0.64
CA CYS A 443 29.09 59.11 0.28
C CYS A 443 27.88 59.86 -0.29
N LEU A 444 26.79 59.90 0.47
CA LEU A 444 25.50 60.48 0.10
C LEU A 444 25.31 61.76 0.93
N GLN A 445 24.95 62.86 0.28
CA GLN A 445 24.41 64.02 0.94
C GLN A 445 22.90 63.98 0.89
N LEU A 446 22.26 63.88 2.06
CA LEU A 446 20.81 63.76 2.22
C LEU A 446 20.22 65.06 2.68
N ASP A 447 19.17 65.52 2.02
CA ASP A 447 18.35 66.67 2.45
C ASP A 447 17.04 66.12 3.11
N LEU A 448 16.87 66.46 4.40
CA LEU A 448 15.68 66.10 5.18
C LEU A 448 14.66 67.24 5.22
N GLY A 449 14.90 68.33 4.48
CA GLY A 449 14.02 69.48 4.46
C GLY A 449 14.29 70.50 5.58
N TYR A 450 14.66 70.05 6.77
CA TYR A 450 15.03 70.88 7.93
C TYR A 450 16.53 70.84 8.24
N GLU A 451 17.24 69.84 7.73
CA GLU A 451 18.71 69.73 7.89
C GLU A 451 19.30 68.90 6.73
N LYS A 452 20.59 68.97 6.52
CA LYS A 452 21.36 68.13 5.61
C LYS A 452 22.26 67.22 6.39
N ARG A 453 22.36 65.95 5.96
CA ARG A 453 23.19 64.90 6.57
C ARG A 453 24.08 64.23 5.58
N GLN A 454 25.25 63.83 6.01
CA GLN A 454 26.13 62.96 5.27
C GLN A 454 25.97 61.53 5.71
N VAL A 455 25.74 60.60 4.77
CA VAL A 455 25.61 59.17 5.04
C VAL A 455 26.53 58.39 4.12
N VAL A 456 27.29 57.46 4.68
CA VAL A 456 28.16 56.56 3.91
C VAL A 456 27.50 55.18 3.84
N SER A 457 27.31 54.66 2.62
CA SER A 457 26.61 53.38 2.39
C SER A 457 27.42 52.43 1.51
N GLY A 458 27.32 51.13 1.81
CA GLY A 458 28.03 50.03 1.14
C GLY A 458 27.47 49.59 -0.22
N ILE A 459 26.87 50.49 -0.98
CA ILE A 459 26.08 50.18 -2.19
C ILE A 459 26.81 50.45 -3.51
N ALA A 460 28.09 50.85 -3.49
CA ALA A 460 28.85 51.21 -4.69
C ALA A 460 29.08 50.08 -5.72
N LYS A 461 28.78 48.81 -5.33
CA LYS A 461 28.77 47.68 -6.24
C LYS A 461 27.53 47.63 -7.14
N PHE A 462 26.42 48.20 -6.65
CA PHE A 462 25.08 48.02 -7.21
C PHE A 462 24.52 49.33 -7.82
N TYR A 463 25.06 50.50 -7.42
CA TYR A 463 24.59 51.79 -7.87
C TYR A 463 25.77 52.71 -8.26
N SER A 464 25.57 53.47 -9.31
CA SER A 464 26.43 54.61 -9.61
C SER A 464 25.91 55.88 -8.90
N PRO A 465 26.75 56.89 -8.67
CA PRO A 465 26.29 58.17 -8.12
C PRO A 465 25.10 58.76 -8.86
N ASP A 466 25.11 58.71 -10.19
CA ASP A 466 24.06 59.29 -11.05
C ASP A 466 22.70 58.57 -10.92
N ASP A 467 22.68 57.29 -10.57
CA ASP A 467 21.45 56.52 -10.36
C ASP A 467 20.71 56.96 -9.07
N LEU A 468 21.40 57.58 -8.15
CA LEU A 468 20.91 57.86 -6.80
C LEU A 468 20.55 59.33 -6.59
N VAL A 469 21.24 60.29 -7.23
CA VAL A 469 20.96 61.72 -7.09
C VAL A 469 19.54 62.03 -7.53
N GLY A 470 18.83 62.79 -6.69
CA GLY A 470 17.40 63.11 -6.90
C GLY A 470 16.42 62.12 -6.33
N LYS A 471 16.84 60.86 -6.04
CA LYS A 471 15.97 59.83 -5.44
C LYS A 471 15.69 60.12 -3.97
N LYS A 472 14.45 59.76 -3.53
CA LYS A 472 14.05 59.83 -2.12
C LYS A 472 14.23 58.47 -1.45
N VAL A 473 14.78 58.47 -0.25
CA VAL A 473 15.14 57.27 0.51
C VAL A 473 14.66 57.38 1.95
N ILE A 474 14.64 56.25 2.64
CA ILE A 474 14.42 56.18 4.08
C ILE A 474 15.77 56.23 4.79
N VAL A 475 15.92 57.16 5.71
CA VAL A 475 17.12 57.27 6.55
C VAL A 475 16.78 57.03 8.02
N VAL A 476 17.62 56.24 8.70
CA VAL A 476 17.62 56.12 10.16
C VAL A 476 18.34 57.34 10.70
N ALA A 477 17.58 58.32 11.23
CA ALA A 477 18.06 59.65 11.54
C ALA A 477 18.67 59.78 12.95
N ASN A 478 18.34 58.88 13.89
CA ASN A 478 18.84 58.95 15.26
C ASN A 478 19.99 57.97 15.58
N LEU A 479 20.69 57.49 14.54
CA LEU A 479 21.92 56.72 14.75
C LEU A 479 23.06 57.65 15.22
N LYS A 480 23.89 57.14 16.14
CA LYS A 480 25.12 57.86 16.54
C LYS A 480 26.05 57.95 15.33
N PRO A 481 26.67 59.14 15.09
CA PRO A 481 27.61 59.26 14.01
C PRO A 481 28.76 58.25 14.09
N ALA A 482 29.17 57.73 12.95
CA ALA A 482 30.24 56.73 12.83
C ALA A 482 31.23 57.14 11.72
N LYS A 483 32.52 56.82 11.89
CA LYS A 483 33.53 57.05 10.84
C LYS A 483 33.73 55.85 10.00
N LEU A 484 33.42 55.92 8.70
CA LEU A 484 33.63 54.89 7.71
C LEU A 484 34.69 55.30 6.70
N CYS A 485 35.85 54.66 6.71
CA CYS A 485 37.00 54.97 5.88
C CYS A 485 37.43 56.46 6.00
N GLY A 486 37.32 57.02 7.21
CA GLY A 486 37.72 58.40 7.51
C GLY A 486 36.68 59.49 7.23
N ILE A 487 35.50 59.10 6.72
CA ILE A 487 34.35 59.96 6.41
C ILE A 487 33.27 59.76 7.47
N ASP A 488 32.73 60.87 8.00
CA ASP A 488 31.67 60.83 9.00
C ASP A 488 30.32 60.42 8.34
N SER A 489 29.62 59.42 8.92
CA SER A 489 28.29 59.01 8.53
C SER A 489 27.30 59.26 9.67
N GLU A 490 26.29 60.10 9.43
CA GLU A 490 25.34 60.64 10.43
C GLU A 490 23.98 59.97 10.32
N GLY A 491 23.97 58.71 9.81
CA GLY A 491 22.76 57.90 9.63
C GLY A 491 23.00 56.67 8.75
N MET A 492 21.93 55.98 8.42
CA MET A 492 21.95 54.82 7.56
C MET A 492 20.70 54.82 6.65
N ILE A 493 20.86 54.57 5.35
CA ILE A 493 19.74 54.36 4.45
C ILE A 493 19.30 52.90 4.48
N LEU A 494 18.00 52.62 4.28
CA LEU A 494 17.47 51.27 4.25
C LEU A 494 17.66 50.65 2.86
N ALA A 495 18.06 49.40 2.88
CA ALA A 495 18.18 48.55 1.68
C ALA A 495 17.80 47.09 2.00
N SER A 496 17.40 46.33 1.00
CA SER A 496 17.09 44.91 1.08
C SER A 496 18.15 44.07 0.36
N GLY A 497 18.38 42.84 0.83
CA GLY A 497 19.25 41.83 0.22
C GLY A 497 20.71 41.96 0.65
N GLU A 498 21.42 40.81 0.68
CA GLU A 498 22.85 40.73 1.01
C GLU A 498 23.72 40.57 -0.24
N GLU A 499 23.35 39.66 -1.13
CA GLU A 499 24.08 39.40 -2.37
C GLU A 499 23.74 40.40 -3.49
N GLN A 500 22.48 40.84 -3.53
CA GLN A 500 21.97 41.84 -4.44
C GLN A 500 21.25 42.95 -3.67
N VAL A 501 21.98 43.98 -3.28
CA VAL A 501 21.45 45.07 -2.46
C VAL A 501 20.55 45.97 -3.28
N ARG A 502 19.34 46.22 -2.79
CA ARG A 502 18.36 47.14 -3.37
C ARG A 502 17.98 48.22 -2.37
N VAL A 503 18.26 49.46 -2.69
CA VAL A 503 17.88 50.62 -1.84
C VAL A 503 16.36 50.77 -1.84
N VAL A 504 15.78 51.04 -0.67
CA VAL A 504 14.32 51.29 -0.55
C VAL A 504 14.07 52.74 -0.94
N PHE A 505 13.53 52.95 -2.13
CA PHE A 505 13.16 54.27 -2.62
C PHE A 505 11.71 54.60 -2.23
N LEU A 506 11.48 55.89 -1.91
CA LEU A 506 10.16 56.49 -1.69
C LEU A 506 9.62 57.09 -3.00
N ALA A 507 8.31 57.31 -3.04
CA ALA A 507 7.65 58.00 -4.16
C ALA A 507 8.17 59.43 -4.28
N GLU A 508 8.18 59.97 -5.51
CA GLU A 508 8.76 61.30 -5.80
C GLU A 508 8.01 62.45 -5.10
N ASP A 509 6.73 62.26 -4.81
CA ASP A 509 5.88 63.26 -4.13
C ASP A 509 5.95 63.18 -2.60
N THR A 510 6.73 62.23 -2.01
CA THR A 510 6.88 62.13 -0.55
C THR A 510 7.50 63.40 0.02
N PRO A 511 6.90 64.09 1.01
CA PRO A 511 7.52 65.27 1.66
C PRO A 511 8.85 64.91 2.33
N LEU A 512 9.78 65.86 2.33
CA LEU A 512 11.07 65.69 3.01
C LEU A 512 10.93 65.82 4.53
N GLY A 513 11.67 65.00 5.27
CA GLY A 513 11.68 64.97 6.72
C GLY A 513 10.45 64.35 7.37
N GLU A 514 9.54 63.78 6.59
CA GLU A 514 8.37 63.11 7.11
C GLU A 514 8.77 61.85 7.89
N ARG A 515 8.08 61.64 9.01
CA ARG A 515 8.33 60.44 9.85
C ARG A 515 7.70 59.20 9.20
N ILE A 516 8.50 58.18 9.04
CA ILE A 516 8.07 56.85 8.58
C ILE A 516 7.77 56.00 9.80
N ARG A 517 6.64 55.31 9.77
CA ARG A 517 6.10 54.58 10.91
C ARG A 517 5.89 53.12 10.53
#